data_e6e02f0ecea2365889c9e363cf28253d
#
_entry.id   e6e02f0ecea2365889c9e363cf28253d
#
_cell.length_a   1.000
_cell.length_b   1.000
_cell.length_c   1.000
_cell.angle_alpha   90.00
_cell.angle_beta   90.00
_cell.angle_gamma   90.00
#
_symmetry.space_group_name_H-M   'P 1'
#
loop_
_entity.id
_entity.type
_entity.pdbx_description
1 polymer ?
#
loop_
_entity_poly.entity_id
_entity_poly.type
_entity_poly.pdbx_seq_one_letter_code
_entity_poly.pdbx_strand_id
1 'polypeptide(L)'
;MEDIPNKVRDALGLIVDVDLITENELDVIKITVEENPYPVNYKGEYHYRTGSTKQLLQGSALTNFLLRKTGKNWDSVPLENVSVDDLDKESFDIFHREAIRSGRMSKDDLKLSNQDLLEKLNLLDGTLLKRAAVLLFHRNPEKWITGSFVKIGFFETDADLRYQDEVHGSLMIQADRVIDLLYTKYLTTEISYDNITRIEHYPFPKDAVREAVFMRSFIRIFLLACLCKSAFTGISFISAMTVFFLPTGQPTL
;
A
#
# COMPACT_ATOMS: atom_id res chain seq x y z
N MET A 1 36.41 29.44 15.06
CA MET A 1 35.45 29.25 13.99
C MET A 1 35.78 28.07 13.09
N GLU A 2 37.03 27.86 12.72
CA GLU A 2 37.46 26.76 11.82
C GLU A 2 37.11 25.35 12.30
N ASP A 3 36.93 25.14 13.59
CA ASP A 3 36.56 23.83 14.19
C ASP A 3 35.10 23.42 13.98
N ILE A 4 34.17 24.37 13.77
CA ILE A 4 32.74 24.06 13.68
C ILE A 4 32.41 23.28 12.40
N PRO A 5 32.82 23.71 11.18
CA PRO A 5 32.60 22.95 9.97
C PRO A 5 33.16 21.53 10.01
N ASN A 6 34.39 21.41 10.58
CA ASN A 6 35.05 20.12 10.75
C ASN A 6 34.27 19.18 11.68
N LYS A 7 33.79 19.68 12.83
CA LYS A 7 32.99 18.91 13.77
C LYS A 7 31.67 18.46 13.18
N VAL A 8 31.02 19.32 12.38
CA VAL A 8 29.77 18.97 11.69
C VAL A 8 30.01 17.91 10.62
N ARG A 9 31.07 18.08 9.82
CA ARG A 9 31.46 17.08 8.82
C ARG A 9 31.76 15.74 9.45
N ASP A 10 32.55 15.71 10.52
CA ASP A 10 32.99 14.48 11.16
C ASP A 10 31.81 13.77 11.89
N ALA A 11 30.85 14.53 12.43
CA ALA A 11 29.69 13.98 13.14
C ALA A 11 28.51 13.60 12.24
N LEU A 12 28.28 14.35 11.14
CA LEU A 12 27.08 14.23 10.30
C LEU A 12 27.37 13.93 8.83
N GLY A 13 28.64 14.04 8.41
CA GLY A 13 29.02 13.92 6.98
C GLY A 13 28.50 15.09 6.12
N LEU A 14 28.19 16.23 6.74
CA LEU A 14 27.65 17.40 6.05
C LEU A 14 28.70 18.49 5.96
N ILE A 15 28.67 19.21 4.83
CA ILE A 15 29.41 20.47 4.65
C ILE A 15 28.44 21.60 5.01
N VAL A 16 28.89 22.54 5.83
CA VAL A 16 28.10 23.68 6.28
C VAL A 16 28.91 24.96 6.13
N ASP A 17 28.21 26.05 5.84
CA ASP A 17 28.80 27.39 5.85
C ASP A 17 28.63 28.01 7.25
N VAL A 18 29.69 28.58 7.77
CA VAL A 18 29.71 29.17 9.11
C VAL A 18 30.21 30.59 9.03
N ASP A 19 29.30 31.54 9.25
CA ASP A 19 29.57 32.97 9.24
C ASP A 19 29.47 33.57 10.65
N LEU A 20 30.32 34.55 10.97
CA LEU A 20 30.14 35.42 12.11
C LEU A 20 29.42 36.67 11.65
N ILE A 21 28.24 36.89 12.17
CA ILE A 21 27.47 38.11 11.90
C ILE A 21 27.25 38.88 13.21
N THR A 22 27.27 40.21 13.12
CA THR A 22 26.93 41.07 14.26
C THR A 22 25.46 41.50 14.10
N GLU A 23 24.63 41.11 15.04
CA GLU A 23 23.19 41.48 15.06
C GLU A 23 22.84 42.05 16.43
N ASN A 24 22.25 43.25 16.47
CA ASN A 24 21.95 43.99 17.69
C ASN A 24 23.14 44.16 18.65
N GLU A 25 24.30 44.50 18.12
CA GLU A 25 25.59 44.63 18.85
C GLU A 25 26.12 43.35 19.50
N LEU A 26 25.59 42.18 19.12
CA LEU A 26 26.05 40.87 19.58
C LEU A 26 26.62 40.08 18.41
N ASP A 27 27.72 39.42 18.63
CA ASP A 27 28.32 38.49 17.66
C ASP A 27 27.57 37.18 17.71
N VAL A 28 26.98 36.80 16.56
CA VAL A 28 26.16 35.59 16.36
C VAL A 28 26.84 34.69 15.34
N ILE A 29 26.95 33.41 15.65
CA ILE A 29 27.38 32.39 14.68
C ILE A 29 26.20 31.95 13.88
N LYS A 30 26.21 32.19 12.58
CA LYS A 30 25.24 31.71 11.61
C LYS A 30 25.77 30.44 10.94
N ILE A 31 25.04 29.33 11.07
CA ILE A 31 25.36 28.08 10.40
C ILE A 31 24.29 27.83 9.34
N THR A 32 24.71 27.83 8.07
CA THR A 32 23.82 27.55 6.95
C THR A 32 24.01 26.12 6.50
N VAL A 33 22.92 25.36 6.44
CA VAL A 33 22.88 23.96 6.01
C VAL A 33 21.94 23.85 4.82
N GLU A 34 22.45 23.37 3.70
CA GLU A 34 21.63 23.07 2.54
C GLU A 34 20.83 21.78 2.75
N GLU A 35 19.69 21.68 2.07
CA GLU A 35 18.89 20.45 2.09
C GLU A 35 19.70 19.29 1.49
N ASN A 36 19.92 18.25 2.30
CA ASN A 36 20.62 17.07 1.81
C ASN A 36 19.62 16.05 1.25
N PRO A 37 19.77 15.65 -0.03
CA PRO A 37 18.91 14.63 -0.63
C PRO A 37 19.12 13.24 -0.03
N TYR A 38 20.26 13.00 0.60
CA TYR A 38 20.57 11.71 1.22
C TYR A 38 20.21 11.67 2.71
N PRO A 39 19.91 10.48 3.25
CA PRO A 39 19.67 10.31 4.68
C PRO A 39 20.91 10.66 5.48
N VAL A 40 20.75 11.50 6.50
CA VAL A 40 21.83 11.88 7.41
C VAL A 40 21.67 11.10 8.70
N ASN A 41 22.73 10.41 9.14
CA ASN A 41 22.77 9.76 10.43
C ASN A 41 23.62 10.57 11.42
N TYR A 42 23.31 10.42 12.70
CA TYR A 42 24.16 10.90 13.80
C TYR A 42 24.57 9.73 14.66
N LYS A 43 25.86 9.42 14.67
CA LYS A 43 26.44 8.26 15.39
C LYS A 43 25.80 6.91 14.99
N GLY A 44 25.47 6.74 13.70
CA GLY A 44 24.83 5.53 13.19
C GLY A 44 23.32 5.46 13.39
N GLU A 45 22.70 6.45 14.02
CA GLU A 45 21.28 6.51 14.28
C GLU A 45 20.59 7.52 13.35
N TYR A 46 19.40 7.16 12.86
CA TYR A 46 18.54 8.06 12.07
C TYR A 46 17.42 8.59 12.94
N HIS A 47 17.23 9.90 12.90
CA HIS A 47 16.26 10.58 13.73
C HIS A 47 15.28 11.39 12.87
N TYR A 48 14.02 11.41 13.30
CA TYR A 48 12.98 12.24 12.71
C TYR A 48 12.41 13.17 13.77
N ARG A 49 12.13 14.43 13.40
CA ARG A 49 11.53 15.41 14.31
C ARG A 49 10.05 15.58 13.97
N THR A 50 9.19 15.37 14.95
CA THR A 50 7.77 15.67 14.85
C THR A 50 7.45 16.77 15.85
N GLY A 51 7.23 17.99 15.38
CA GLY A 51 7.09 19.15 16.24
C GLY A 51 8.34 19.38 17.10
N SER A 52 8.18 19.36 18.43
CA SER A 52 9.26 19.52 19.39
C SER A 52 9.99 18.23 19.76
N THR A 53 9.47 17.06 19.34
CA THR A 53 9.95 15.76 19.77
C THR A 53 10.90 15.13 18.74
N LYS A 54 12.08 14.71 19.21
CA LYS A 54 13.04 13.91 18.46
C LYS A 54 12.69 12.43 18.63
N GLN A 55 12.51 11.71 17.51
CA GLN A 55 12.19 10.28 17.50
C GLN A 55 13.30 9.50 16.78
N LEU A 56 13.75 8.40 17.37
CA LEU A 56 14.67 7.46 16.74
C LEU A 56 13.90 6.60 15.74
N LEU A 57 14.37 6.57 14.49
CA LEU A 57 13.80 5.71 13.46
C LEU A 57 14.36 4.30 13.55
N GLN A 58 13.48 3.29 13.65
CA GLN A 58 13.83 1.88 13.71
C GLN A 58 12.89 1.04 12.85
N GLY A 59 13.31 -0.18 12.47
CA GLY A 59 12.50 -1.14 11.75
C GLY A 59 11.92 -0.59 10.44
N SER A 60 10.64 -0.80 10.22
CA SER A 60 9.94 -0.37 9.00
C SER A 60 9.91 1.14 8.80
N ALA A 61 9.86 1.92 9.88
CA ALA A 61 9.89 3.38 9.80
C ALA A 61 11.22 3.88 9.23
N LEU A 62 12.35 3.29 9.66
CA LEU A 62 13.67 3.57 9.12
C LEU A 62 13.77 3.16 7.66
N THR A 63 13.36 1.96 7.32
CA THR A 63 13.38 1.46 5.93
C THR A 63 12.61 2.37 4.99
N ASN A 64 11.41 2.78 5.38
CA ASN A 64 10.58 3.68 4.59
C ASN A 64 11.20 5.08 4.45
N PHE A 65 11.81 5.60 5.51
CA PHE A 65 12.52 6.87 5.46
C PHE A 65 13.69 6.83 4.46
N LEU A 66 14.51 5.78 4.52
CA LEU A 66 15.64 5.58 3.61
C LEU A 66 15.17 5.45 2.15
N LEU A 67 14.15 4.65 1.88
CA LEU A 67 13.58 4.48 0.55
C LEU A 67 13.06 5.81 -0.03
N ARG A 68 12.30 6.57 0.76
CA ARG A 68 11.77 7.88 0.33
C ARG A 68 12.88 8.86 0.01
N LYS A 69 13.95 8.90 0.80
CA LYS A 69 15.09 9.78 0.55
C LYS A 69 15.88 9.39 -0.71
N THR A 70 15.88 8.12 -1.09
CA THR A 70 16.46 7.64 -2.37
C THR A 70 15.49 7.75 -3.55
N GLY A 71 14.31 8.37 -3.35
CA GLY A 71 13.29 8.52 -4.40
C GLY A 71 12.57 7.22 -4.77
N LYS A 72 12.76 6.14 -4.00
CA LYS A 72 12.09 4.87 -4.21
C LYS A 72 10.95 4.67 -3.21
N ASN A 73 9.81 4.21 -3.72
CA ASN A 73 8.73 3.70 -2.88
C ASN A 73 8.95 2.21 -2.59
N TRP A 74 8.27 1.68 -1.60
CA TRP A 74 8.41 0.28 -1.21
C TRP A 74 8.03 -0.70 -2.32
N ASP A 75 7.04 -0.36 -3.11
CA ASP A 75 6.52 -1.13 -4.24
C ASP A 75 7.44 -1.11 -5.47
N SER A 76 8.29 -0.08 -5.58
CA SER A 76 9.24 0.09 -6.68
C SER A 76 10.59 -0.62 -6.49
N VAL A 77 10.79 -1.28 -5.34
CA VAL A 77 12.02 -2.03 -5.08
C VAL A 77 12.06 -3.28 -5.95
N PRO A 78 13.13 -3.49 -6.74
CA PRO A 78 13.28 -4.69 -7.55
C PRO A 78 13.49 -5.94 -6.67
N LEU A 79 13.04 -7.08 -7.18
CA LEU A 79 13.20 -8.39 -6.56
C LEU A 79 14.14 -9.24 -7.39
N GLU A 80 15.05 -9.91 -6.71
CA GLU A 80 15.91 -10.94 -7.30
C GLU A 80 15.20 -12.29 -7.31
N ASN A 81 15.64 -13.19 -8.19
CA ASN A 81 15.17 -14.58 -8.29
C ASN A 81 13.67 -14.71 -8.65
N VAL A 82 13.14 -13.78 -9.43
CA VAL A 82 11.82 -13.85 -10.05
C VAL A 82 11.89 -13.23 -11.44
N SER A 83 11.31 -13.90 -12.41
CA SER A 83 11.30 -13.52 -13.83
C SER A 83 9.88 -13.28 -14.34
N VAL A 84 9.76 -12.73 -15.54
CA VAL A 84 8.46 -12.54 -16.21
C VAL A 84 7.75 -13.87 -16.47
N ASP A 85 8.51 -14.94 -16.70
CA ASP A 85 7.96 -16.27 -16.95
C ASP A 85 7.34 -16.92 -15.70
N ASP A 86 7.69 -16.44 -14.50
CA ASP A 86 7.11 -16.89 -13.23
C ASP A 86 5.75 -16.25 -12.94
N LEU A 87 5.36 -15.25 -13.74
CA LEU A 87 4.10 -14.54 -13.55
C LEU A 87 2.92 -15.36 -14.08
N ASP A 88 1.79 -15.22 -13.41
CA ASP A 88 0.60 -16.02 -13.64
C ASP A 88 -0.24 -15.49 -14.80
N LYS A 89 -0.54 -16.36 -15.75
CA LYS A 89 -1.35 -16.02 -16.94
C LYS A 89 -2.76 -15.58 -16.58
N GLU A 90 -3.41 -16.23 -15.60
CA GLU A 90 -4.77 -15.89 -15.17
C GLU A 90 -4.83 -14.44 -14.68
N SER A 91 -3.78 -13.98 -13.99
CA SER A 91 -3.67 -12.60 -13.51
C SER A 91 -3.60 -11.59 -14.65
N PHE A 92 -2.89 -11.90 -15.73
CA PHE A 92 -2.88 -11.07 -16.94
C PHE A 92 -4.22 -11.09 -17.67
N ASP A 93 -4.90 -12.23 -17.76
CA ASP A 93 -6.21 -12.36 -18.38
C ASP A 93 -7.25 -11.50 -17.62
N ILE A 94 -7.22 -11.51 -16.29
CA ILE A 94 -8.06 -10.64 -15.45
C ILE A 94 -7.71 -9.17 -15.71
N PHE A 95 -6.44 -8.81 -15.72
CA PHE A 95 -5.99 -7.44 -16.00
C PHE A 95 -6.51 -6.95 -17.36
N HIS A 96 -6.35 -7.75 -18.42
CA HIS A 96 -6.81 -7.41 -19.77
C HIS A 96 -8.33 -7.21 -19.82
N ARG A 97 -9.10 -8.09 -19.18
CA ARG A 97 -10.56 -7.97 -19.07
C ARG A 97 -10.97 -6.65 -18.42
N GLU A 98 -10.32 -6.30 -17.29
CA GLU A 98 -10.65 -5.08 -16.57
C GLU A 98 -10.16 -3.81 -17.29
N ALA A 99 -9.03 -3.89 -17.96
CA ALA A 99 -8.51 -2.80 -18.78
C ALA A 99 -9.43 -2.46 -19.96
N ILE A 100 -10.00 -3.48 -20.62
CA ILE A 100 -11.03 -3.31 -21.66
C ILE A 100 -12.28 -2.67 -21.06
N ARG A 101 -12.76 -3.21 -19.94
CA ARG A 101 -13.98 -2.73 -19.27
C ARG A 101 -13.87 -1.28 -18.85
N SER A 102 -12.71 -0.86 -18.35
CA SER A 102 -12.48 0.51 -17.89
C SER A 102 -12.25 1.52 -19.00
N GLY A 103 -11.96 1.04 -20.23
CA GLY A 103 -11.63 1.89 -21.38
C GLY A 103 -10.34 2.71 -21.22
N ARG A 104 -9.49 2.41 -20.21
CA ARG A 104 -8.26 3.16 -19.90
C ARG A 104 -7.07 2.74 -20.74
N MET A 105 -7.14 1.59 -21.41
CA MET A 105 -6.11 1.08 -22.31
C MET A 105 -6.66 0.90 -23.71
N SER A 106 -5.83 1.19 -24.71
CA SER A 106 -6.19 0.96 -26.10
C SER A 106 -6.18 -0.53 -26.45
N LYS A 107 -6.91 -0.92 -27.51
CA LYS A 107 -6.89 -2.32 -27.99
C LYS A 107 -5.50 -2.77 -28.45
N ASP A 108 -4.65 -1.83 -28.88
CA ASP A 108 -3.31 -2.15 -29.34
C ASP A 108 -2.37 -2.39 -28.13
N ASP A 109 -2.59 -1.70 -27.02
CA ASP A 109 -1.84 -1.94 -25.78
C ASP A 109 -2.08 -3.34 -25.21
N LEU A 110 -3.24 -3.91 -25.47
CA LEU A 110 -3.60 -5.26 -25.01
C LEU A 110 -3.00 -6.38 -25.88
N LYS A 111 -2.39 -6.04 -27.01
CA LYS A 111 -1.65 -6.98 -27.88
C LYS A 111 -0.16 -7.06 -27.54
N LEU A 112 0.31 -6.21 -26.60
CA LEU A 112 1.69 -6.22 -26.16
C LEU A 112 2.07 -7.56 -25.52
N SER A 113 3.34 -7.92 -25.62
CA SER A 113 3.85 -9.04 -24.83
C SER A 113 3.75 -8.69 -23.33
N ASN A 114 3.76 -9.72 -22.47
CA ASN A 114 3.73 -9.49 -21.02
C ASN A 114 4.91 -8.61 -20.57
N GLN A 115 6.08 -8.76 -21.18
CA GLN A 115 7.24 -7.94 -20.87
C GLN A 115 7.03 -6.48 -21.26
N ASP A 116 6.58 -6.21 -22.48
CA ASP A 116 6.31 -4.84 -22.96
C ASP A 116 5.19 -4.17 -22.15
N LEU A 117 4.19 -4.95 -21.76
CA LEU A 117 3.11 -4.48 -20.88
C LEU A 117 3.64 -4.08 -19.50
N LEU A 118 4.50 -4.89 -18.88
CA LEU A 118 5.12 -4.60 -17.60
C LEU A 118 6.02 -3.38 -17.66
N GLU A 119 6.77 -3.22 -18.76
CA GLU A 119 7.58 -2.03 -18.99
C GLU A 119 6.71 -0.77 -19.12
N LYS A 120 5.65 -0.84 -19.92
CA LYS A 120 4.69 0.26 -20.08
C LYS A 120 4.02 0.65 -18.76
N LEU A 121 3.74 -0.33 -17.89
CA LEU A 121 3.17 -0.11 -16.56
C LEU A 121 4.23 0.34 -15.53
N ASN A 122 5.49 0.51 -15.95
CA ASN A 122 6.63 0.84 -15.08
C ASN A 122 6.81 -0.15 -13.92
N LEU A 123 6.63 -1.44 -14.20
CA LEU A 123 6.75 -2.53 -13.23
C LEU A 123 8.09 -3.26 -13.30
N LEU A 124 8.99 -2.80 -14.18
CA LEU A 124 10.37 -3.27 -14.32
C LEU A 124 11.39 -2.22 -13.85
N ASP A 125 12.52 -2.66 -13.31
CA ASP A 125 13.72 -1.88 -13.05
C ASP A 125 14.86 -2.57 -13.81
N GLY A 126 15.13 -2.12 -15.03
CA GLY A 126 15.94 -2.86 -15.99
C GLY A 126 15.29 -4.19 -16.37
N THR A 127 15.96 -5.30 -16.06
CA THR A 127 15.43 -6.66 -16.28
C THR A 127 14.71 -7.25 -15.08
N LEU A 128 14.75 -6.58 -13.92
CA LEU A 128 14.20 -7.08 -12.67
C LEU A 128 12.75 -6.63 -12.47
N LEU A 129 11.92 -7.53 -11.95
CA LEU A 129 10.55 -7.25 -11.55
C LEU A 129 10.53 -6.43 -10.26
N LYS A 130 9.73 -5.36 -10.23
CA LYS A 130 9.45 -4.62 -9.01
C LYS A 130 8.49 -5.42 -8.11
N ARG A 131 8.48 -5.15 -6.81
CA ARG A 131 7.52 -5.74 -5.86
C ARG A 131 6.08 -5.61 -6.32
N ALA A 132 5.72 -4.45 -6.90
CA ALA A 132 4.39 -4.22 -7.45
C ALA A 132 4.02 -5.23 -8.54
N ALA A 133 4.96 -5.59 -9.44
CA ALA A 133 4.72 -6.59 -10.49
C ALA A 133 4.39 -7.96 -9.89
N VAL A 134 5.19 -8.39 -8.91
CA VAL A 134 5.00 -9.67 -8.23
C VAL A 134 3.69 -9.71 -7.46
N LEU A 135 3.31 -8.63 -6.76
CA LEU A 135 2.02 -8.53 -6.09
C LEU A 135 0.83 -8.62 -7.06
N LEU A 136 0.93 -7.93 -8.20
CA LEU A 136 -0.17 -7.86 -9.17
C LEU A 136 -0.34 -9.14 -9.95
N PHE A 137 0.77 -9.81 -10.33
CA PHE A 137 0.74 -10.85 -11.36
C PHE A 137 1.35 -12.19 -10.94
N HIS A 138 2.01 -12.32 -9.78
CA HIS A 138 2.58 -13.61 -9.39
C HIS A 138 1.54 -14.46 -8.64
N ARG A 139 1.47 -15.76 -8.97
CA ARG A 139 0.51 -16.70 -8.39
C ARG A 139 0.66 -16.86 -6.87
N ASN A 140 1.89 -16.77 -6.35
CA ASN A 140 2.17 -16.86 -4.92
C ASN A 140 3.10 -15.70 -4.48
N PRO A 141 2.58 -14.47 -4.32
CA PRO A 141 3.39 -13.32 -3.95
C PRO A 141 3.91 -13.41 -2.51
N GLU A 142 3.31 -14.25 -1.67
CA GLU A 142 3.70 -14.43 -0.26
C GLU A 142 5.11 -14.96 -0.08
N LYS A 143 5.66 -15.61 -1.11
CA LYS A 143 7.04 -16.08 -1.14
C LYS A 143 8.05 -14.94 -0.97
N TRP A 144 7.73 -13.74 -1.47
CA TRP A 144 8.58 -12.54 -1.38
C TRP A 144 8.02 -11.47 -0.45
N ILE A 145 6.69 -11.45 -0.29
CA ILE A 145 5.97 -10.39 0.41
C ILE A 145 5.02 -11.04 1.42
N THR A 146 5.52 -11.20 2.64
CA THR A 146 4.77 -11.83 3.73
C THR A 146 3.43 -11.15 3.94
N GLY A 147 2.38 -11.96 4.08
CA GLY A 147 1.04 -11.50 4.37
C GLY A 147 0.34 -10.86 3.16
N SER A 148 0.75 -11.13 1.91
CA SER A 148 0.07 -10.66 0.70
C SER A 148 -1.17 -11.49 0.35
N PHE A 149 -2.06 -11.70 1.31
CA PHE A 149 -3.35 -12.38 1.16
C PHE A 149 -4.48 -11.60 1.86
N VAL A 150 -5.74 -11.89 1.53
CA VAL A 150 -6.93 -11.28 2.14
C VAL A 150 -7.55 -12.22 3.14
N LYS A 151 -7.87 -11.72 4.34
CA LYS A 151 -8.75 -12.40 5.31
C LYS A 151 -10.10 -11.70 5.34
N ILE A 152 -11.15 -12.47 5.23
CA ILE A 152 -12.53 -12.01 5.37
C ILE A 152 -13.12 -12.72 6.57
N GLY A 153 -13.69 -11.97 7.52
CA GLY A 153 -14.35 -12.52 8.70
C GLY A 153 -15.76 -12.00 8.83
N PHE A 154 -16.68 -12.88 9.24
CA PHE A 154 -18.03 -12.51 9.64
C PHE A 154 -18.11 -12.53 11.15
N PHE A 155 -18.44 -11.38 11.72
CA PHE A 155 -18.60 -11.18 13.15
C PHE A 155 -20.07 -10.93 13.46
N GLU A 156 -20.61 -11.66 14.42
CA GLU A 156 -21.96 -11.42 14.94
C GLU A 156 -21.94 -10.28 15.94
N THR A 157 -20.88 -10.21 16.75
CA THR A 157 -20.54 -9.11 17.64
C THR A 157 -19.06 -8.78 17.49
N ASP A 158 -18.59 -7.67 18.05
CA ASP A 158 -17.16 -7.28 17.98
C ASP A 158 -16.18 -8.36 18.46
N ALA A 159 -16.65 -9.30 19.28
CA ALA A 159 -15.84 -10.37 19.88
C ALA A 159 -16.17 -11.78 19.35
N ASP A 160 -17.27 -11.95 18.62
CA ASP A 160 -17.74 -13.27 18.18
C ASP A 160 -17.53 -13.46 16.67
N LEU A 161 -16.43 -14.09 16.31
CA LEU A 161 -16.11 -14.49 14.94
C LEU A 161 -16.83 -15.80 14.60
N ARG A 162 -17.84 -15.73 13.72
CA ARG A 162 -18.61 -16.92 13.29
C ARG A 162 -17.87 -17.76 12.26
N TYR A 163 -17.28 -17.13 11.26
CA TYR A 163 -16.49 -17.79 10.23
C TYR A 163 -15.54 -16.80 9.54
N GLN A 164 -14.48 -17.35 8.98
CA GLN A 164 -13.50 -16.58 8.22
C GLN A 164 -13.03 -17.37 6.99
N ASP A 165 -12.57 -16.63 6.00
CA ASP A 165 -11.94 -17.16 4.78
C ASP A 165 -10.64 -16.43 4.50
N GLU A 166 -9.69 -17.13 3.90
CA GLU A 166 -8.44 -16.57 3.39
C GLU A 166 -8.40 -16.66 1.87
N VAL A 167 -8.05 -15.57 1.21
CA VAL A 167 -7.96 -15.48 -0.24
C VAL A 167 -6.53 -15.21 -0.63
N HIS A 168 -5.88 -16.20 -1.21
CA HIS A 168 -4.50 -16.19 -1.66
C HIS A 168 -4.40 -15.97 -3.18
N GLY A 169 -3.20 -15.67 -3.67
CA GLY A 169 -2.90 -15.45 -5.09
C GLY A 169 -2.43 -14.03 -5.37
N SER A 170 -2.35 -13.67 -6.64
CA SER A 170 -2.05 -12.31 -7.06
C SER A 170 -3.16 -11.34 -6.63
N LEU A 171 -2.86 -10.03 -6.54
CA LEU A 171 -3.87 -9.03 -6.21
C LEU A 171 -5.03 -9.02 -7.22
N MET A 172 -4.78 -9.35 -8.49
CA MET A 172 -5.82 -9.46 -9.51
C MET A 172 -6.80 -10.59 -9.17
N ILE A 173 -6.29 -11.77 -8.84
CA ILE A 173 -7.08 -12.93 -8.44
C ILE A 173 -7.77 -12.68 -7.10
N GLN A 174 -7.06 -12.12 -6.13
CA GLN A 174 -7.63 -11.81 -4.81
C GLN A 174 -8.84 -10.88 -4.92
N ALA A 175 -8.72 -9.81 -5.71
CA ALA A 175 -9.80 -8.84 -5.88
C ALA A 175 -11.08 -9.49 -6.45
N ASP A 176 -10.95 -10.30 -7.49
CA ASP A 176 -12.08 -11.02 -8.09
C ASP A 176 -12.72 -12.00 -7.09
N ARG A 177 -11.90 -12.86 -6.46
CA ARG A 177 -12.38 -13.86 -5.51
C ARG A 177 -13.01 -13.26 -4.26
N VAL A 178 -12.45 -12.16 -3.75
CA VAL A 178 -13.02 -11.45 -2.60
C VAL A 178 -14.41 -10.94 -2.94
N ILE A 179 -14.60 -10.33 -4.11
CA ILE A 179 -15.90 -9.82 -4.54
C ILE A 179 -16.91 -10.97 -4.67
N ASP A 180 -16.53 -12.06 -5.33
CA ASP A 180 -17.40 -13.21 -5.48
C ASP A 180 -17.76 -13.83 -4.12
N LEU A 181 -16.78 -13.97 -3.23
CA LEU A 181 -17.01 -14.53 -1.90
C LEU A 181 -17.92 -13.64 -1.05
N LEU A 182 -17.75 -12.31 -1.14
CA LEU A 182 -18.64 -11.36 -0.45
C LEU A 182 -20.09 -11.53 -0.87
N TYR A 183 -20.37 -11.65 -2.16
CA TYR A 183 -21.74 -11.77 -2.68
C TYR A 183 -22.34 -13.17 -2.57
N THR A 184 -21.52 -14.20 -2.45
CA THR A 184 -22.01 -15.59 -2.33
C THR A 184 -22.18 -16.05 -0.89
N LYS A 185 -21.39 -15.49 0.07
CA LYS A 185 -21.33 -16.02 1.44
C LYS A 185 -21.59 -14.96 2.50
N TYR A 186 -21.11 -13.73 2.32
CA TYR A 186 -21.09 -12.73 3.38
C TYR A 186 -22.24 -11.71 3.31
N LEU A 187 -22.63 -11.31 2.11
CA LEU A 187 -23.74 -10.39 1.92
C LEU A 187 -25.03 -11.15 1.74
N THR A 188 -25.86 -11.15 2.78
CA THR A 188 -27.21 -11.69 2.70
C THR A 188 -28.10 -10.81 1.84
N THR A 189 -28.77 -11.41 0.87
CA THR A 189 -29.77 -10.73 0.05
C THR A 189 -31.08 -10.61 0.78
N GLU A 190 -31.69 -9.44 0.77
CA GLU A 190 -33.10 -9.28 1.08
C GLU A 190 -33.93 -9.72 -0.12
N ILE A 191 -34.79 -10.72 0.10
CA ILE A 191 -35.67 -11.24 -0.94
C ILE A 191 -36.99 -10.48 -0.84
N SER A 192 -37.34 -9.76 -1.88
CA SER A 192 -38.67 -9.17 -2.08
C SER A 192 -39.35 -9.83 -3.27
N TYR A 193 -40.69 -9.77 -3.31
CA TYR A 193 -41.48 -10.28 -4.43
C TYR A 193 -42.27 -9.12 -5.04
N ASP A 194 -42.12 -8.95 -6.34
CA ASP A 194 -43.02 -8.12 -7.14
C ASP A 194 -43.89 -9.04 -7.95
N ASN A 195 -45.13 -9.22 -7.49
CA ASN A 195 -46.07 -10.25 -7.97
C ASN A 195 -45.45 -11.67 -7.90
N ILE A 196 -45.10 -12.25 -9.04
CA ILE A 196 -44.54 -13.61 -9.15
C ILE A 196 -43.00 -13.56 -9.30
N THR A 197 -42.43 -12.36 -9.49
CA THR A 197 -41.01 -12.19 -9.72
C THR A 197 -40.25 -12.00 -8.41
N ARG A 198 -39.32 -12.91 -8.14
CA ARG A 198 -38.36 -12.78 -7.01
C ARG A 198 -37.33 -11.71 -7.35
N ILE A 199 -37.24 -10.68 -6.51
CA ILE A 199 -36.24 -9.64 -6.62
C ILE A 199 -35.27 -9.78 -5.46
N GLU A 200 -33.97 -9.90 -5.77
CA GLU A 200 -32.91 -9.96 -4.78
C GLU A 200 -32.26 -8.57 -4.66
N HIS A 201 -32.34 -7.99 -3.46
CA HIS A 201 -31.70 -6.73 -3.16
C HIS A 201 -30.46 -6.98 -2.31
N TYR A 202 -29.29 -6.63 -2.85
CA TYR A 202 -28.07 -6.58 -2.07
C TYR A 202 -27.99 -5.27 -1.30
N PRO A 203 -27.50 -5.28 -0.05
CA PRO A 203 -27.40 -4.08 0.78
C PRO A 203 -26.44 -3.04 0.19
N PHE A 204 -25.52 -3.47 -0.67
CA PHE A 204 -24.55 -2.59 -1.34
C PHE A 204 -24.47 -2.88 -2.83
N PRO A 205 -24.40 -1.83 -3.68
CA PRO A 205 -24.17 -2.00 -5.12
C PRO A 205 -22.82 -2.70 -5.40
N LYS A 206 -22.81 -3.63 -6.35
CA LYS A 206 -21.60 -4.42 -6.67
C LYS A 206 -20.40 -3.55 -7.07
N ASP A 207 -20.64 -2.47 -7.80
CA ASP A 207 -19.57 -1.55 -8.23
C ASP A 207 -18.96 -0.78 -7.05
N ALA A 208 -19.76 -0.39 -6.06
CA ALA A 208 -19.28 0.28 -4.85
C ALA A 208 -18.41 -0.67 -3.98
N VAL A 209 -18.85 -1.92 -3.82
CA VAL A 209 -18.07 -2.94 -3.10
C VAL A 209 -16.76 -3.23 -3.84
N ARG A 210 -16.83 -3.34 -5.18
CA ARG A 210 -15.65 -3.55 -6.02
C ARG A 210 -14.65 -2.41 -5.84
N GLU A 211 -15.08 -1.16 -5.93
CA GLU A 211 -14.22 0.00 -5.72
C GLU A 211 -13.60 0.00 -4.33
N ALA A 212 -14.39 -0.30 -3.28
CA ALA A 212 -13.90 -0.40 -1.91
C ALA A 212 -12.82 -1.49 -1.75
N VAL A 213 -13.00 -2.66 -2.35
CA VAL A 213 -12.03 -3.77 -2.34
C VAL A 213 -10.75 -3.36 -3.07
N PHE A 214 -10.86 -2.75 -4.26
CA PHE A 214 -9.69 -2.28 -4.99
C PHE A 214 -8.95 -1.17 -4.25
N MET A 215 -9.65 -0.14 -3.76
CA MET A 215 -9.07 0.93 -2.97
C MET A 215 -8.32 0.37 -1.76
N ARG A 216 -8.90 -0.59 -1.05
CA ARG A 216 -8.28 -1.23 0.11
C ARG A 216 -7.03 -2.02 -0.25
N SER A 217 -7.08 -2.80 -1.33
CA SER A 217 -5.95 -3.59 -1.82
C SER A 217 -4.78 -2.70 -2.26
N PHE A 218 -5.06 -1.59 -2.95
CA PHE A 218 -4.05 -0.62 -3.35
C PHE A 218 -3.50 0.19 -2.15
N ILE A 219 -4.35 0.64 -1.24
CA ILE A 219 -3.92 1.35 -0.03
C ILE A 219 -2.98 0.49 0.81
N ARG A 220 -3.13 -0.83 0.82
CA ARG A 220 -2.21 -1.72 1.51
C ARG A 220 -0.80 -1.70 0.93
N ILE A 221 -0.64 -1.61 -0.38
CA ILE A 221 0.67 -1.46 -1.04
C ILE A 221 1.35 -0.18 -0.53
N PHE A 222 0.57 0.88 -0.28
CA PHE A 222 1.05 2.14 0.31
C PHE A 222 1.13 2.11 1.85
N LEU A 223 0.30 1.32 2.55
CA LEU A 223 0.13 1.34 4.02
C LEU A 223 0.90 0.26 4.78
N LEU A 224 1.63 -0.63 4.13
CA LEU A 224 2.73 -1.34 4.81
C LEU A 224 3.76 -0.34 5.37
N ALA A 225 3.61 0.93 5.00
CA ALA A 225 4.37 2.06 5.49
C ALA A 225 3.70 2.88 6.61
N CYS A 226 2.40 2.70 6.89
CA CYS A 226 1.72 3.54 7.88
C CYS A 226 0.52 2.82 8.50
N LEU A 227 0.63 2.51 9.80
CA LEU A 227 -0.45 2.02 10.65
C LEU A 227 -1.51 3.12 10.83
N CYS A 228 -2.56 3.12 10.05
CA CYS A 228 -3.72 3.96 10.31
C CYS A 228 -4.99 3.12 10.44
N LYS A 229 -5.57 3.16 11.65
CA LYS A 229 -6.94 2.75 11.91
C LYS A 229 -7.88 3.78 11.32
N SER A 230 -8.70 3.42 10.35
CA SER A 230 -9.87 4.20 10.00
C SER A 230 -11.10 3.32 10.14
N ALA A 231 -11.95 3.67 11.09
CA ALA A 231 -13.26 3.05 11.27
C ALA A 231 -14.25 3.72 10.31
N PHE A 232 -14.82 2.96 9.40
CA PHE A 232 -16.08 3.30 8.77
C PHE A 232 -17.18 2.60 9.56
N THR A 233 -18.20 3.34 9.98
CA THR A 233 -19.37 2.82 10.69
C THR A 233 -20.07 1.76 9.84
N GLY A 234 -20.00 0.49 10.27
CA GLY A 234 -20.63 -0.67 9.62
C GLY A 234 -19.66 -1.66 8.97
N ILE A 235 -18.44 -1.24 8.64
CA ILE A 235 -17.41 -2.13 8.08
C ILE A 235 -16.09 -1.76 8.77
N SER A 236 -15.61 -2.59 9.67
CA SER A 236 -14.36 -2.37 10.40
C SER A 236 -13.23 -3.13 9.73
N PHE A 237 -12.18 -2.42 9.29
CA PHE A 237 -11.00 -3.00 8.69
C PHE A 237 -9.83 -2.94 9.68
N ILE A 238 -9.38 -4.05 10.21
CA ILE A 238 -8.20 -4.14 11.07
C ILE A 238 -6.97 -4.55 10.26
N SER A 239 -5.86 -3.93 10.61
CA SER A 239 -4.53 -4.06 10.00
C SER A 239 -3.98 -5.48 10.12
N ALA A 240 -4.13 -6.23 9.17
CA ALA A 240 -3.71 -7.46 8.54
C ALA A 240 -4.92 -7.99 7.82
N MET A 241 -5.34 -7.26 6.79
CA MET A 241 -6.35 -7.61 5.79
C MET A 241 -7.54 -8.45 6.30
N THR A 242 -8.19 -7.98 7.36
CA THR A 242 -9.42 -8.56 7.86
C THR A 242 -10.57 -7.61 7.51
N VAL A 243 -11.50 -8.05 6.67
CA VAL A 243 -12.75 -7.34 6.38
C VAL A 243 -13.76 -7.82 7.41
N PHE A 244 -14.27 -6.90 8.24
CA PHE A 244 -15.31 -7.20 9.22
C PHE A 244 -16.65 -6.69 8.68
N PHE A 245 -17.66 -7.56 8.68
CA PHE A 245 -19.06 -7.16 8.53
C PHE A 245 -19.72 -7.26 9.89
N LEU A 246 -20.18 -6.13 10.41
CA LEU A 246 -21.13 -6.10 11.53
C LEU A 246 -22.54 -6.09 10.93
N PRO A 247 -23.48 -6.88 11.49
CA PRO A 247 -24.87 -6.74 11.13
C PRO A 247 -25.30 -5.32 11.46
N THR A 248 -25.86 -4.61 10.48
CA THR A 248 -26.48 -3.31 10.71
C THR A 248 -27.61 -3.49 11.69
N GLY A 249 -27.38 -3.05 12.94
CA GLY A 249 -28.46 -3.00 13.94
C GLY A 249 -29.63 -2.20 13.36
N GLN A 250 -30.80 -2.80 13.40
CA GLN A 250 -32.03 -2.08 13.12
C GLN A 250 -32.12 -0.85 14.03
N PRO A 251 -32.49 0.33 13.54
CA PRO A 251 -32.77 1.43 14.41
C PRO A 251 -33.98 1.02 15.27
N THR A 252 -33.75 0.88 16.57
CA THR A 252 -34.84 0.83 17.54
C THR A 252 -35.59 2.14 17.47
N LEU A 253 -36.89 2.04 17.16
CA LEU A 253 -37.89 3.10 17.26
C LEU A 253 -37.91 3.72 18.65
#